data_1b6d73c188d6cae0314c4f80921f7835
#
_entry.id   1b6d73c188d6cae0314c4f80921f7835
#
_cell.length_a   1.000
_cell.length_b   1.000
_cell.length_c   1.000
_cell.angle_alpha   90.00
_cell.angle_beta   90.00
_cell.angle_gamma   90.00
#
_symmetry.space_group_name_H-M   'P 1'
#
loop_
_entity.id
_entity.type
_entity.pdbx_description
1 polymer ?
#
loop_
_entity_poly.entity_id
_entity_poly.type
_entity_poly.pdbx_seq_one_letter_code
_entity_poly.pdbx_strand_id
1 'polypeptide(L)'
;LYTEGDVDRVRQVVAHLERGVAVGQAGSLLAPEERETAADAAPGMAPPRAPEPAPASVQTGDPWPGYVEGMLAGARQFDTLALDTIYNDALSLYPIDRVSQYLTRPVLERLGAEWPDQEASIAREHFFSNFLRNKLGARFHHLNALSQGPRLVAACPSGEYRDLGLLQFALAAAGQGYRLVMLGADVPEAEIASAVHIAVGRAVLLSVSARAEPQTLAR
;
A
#
# COMPACT_ATOMS: atom_id res chain seq x y z
N LEU A 1 -21.37 -23.71 6.28
CA LEU A 1 -22.21 -23.17 5.17
C LEU A 1 -22.49 -21.72 5.51
N TYR A 2 -22.11 -20.80 4.64
CA TYR A 2 -22.39 -19.37 4.81
C TYR A 2 -23.86 -19.10 4.45
N THR A 3 -24.49 -18.19 5.18
CA THR A 3 -25.88 -17.78 4.95
C THR A 3 -25.92 -16.52 4.06
N GLU A 4 -27.07 -16.21 3.47
CA GLU A 4 -27.28 -14.94 2.74
C GLU A 4 -27.01 -13.72 3.64
N GLY A 5 -27.35 -13.80 4.92
CA GLY A 5 -27.03 -12.77 5.91
C GLY A 5 -25.54 -12.54 6.11
N ASP A 6 -24.70 -13.58 6.00
CA ASP A 6 -23.25 -13.43 6.08
C ASP A 6 -22.68 -12.70 4.85
N VAL A 7 -23.25 -12.96 3.67
CA VAL A 7 -22.89 -12.27 2.43
C VAL A 7 -23.25 -10.78 2.50
N ASP A 8 -24.41 -10.45 3.04
CA ASP A 8 -24.84 -9.05 3.18
C ASP A 8 -24.01 -8.30 4.22
N ARG A 9 -23.62 -8.95 5.33
CA ARG A 9 -22.68 -8.40 6.30
C ARG A 9 -21.31 -8.08 5.66
N VAL A 10 -20.78 -9.00 4.85
CA VAL A 10 -19.54 -8.78 4.12
C VAL A 10 -19.66 -7.60 3.15
N ARG A 11 -20.75 -7.48 2.42
CA ARG A 11 -21.00 -6.34 1.51
C ARG A 11 -21.03 -5.01 2.27
N GLN A 12 -21.68 -4.99 3.43
CA GLN A 12 -21.72 -3.79 4.28
C GLN A 12 -20.31 -3.40 4.80
N VAL A 13 -19.51 -4.38 5.24
CA VAL A 13 -18.11 -4.15 5.62
C VAL A 13 -17.33 -3.55 4.47
N VAL A 14 -17.41 -4.15 3.28
CA VAL A 14 -16.71 -3.65 2.08
C VAL A 14 -17.14 -2.21 1.77
N ALA A 15 -18.42 -1.89 1.80
CA ALA A 15 -18.93 -0.54 1.56
C ALA A 15 -18.44 0.49 2.62
N HIS A 16 -18.22 0.07 3.87
CA HIS A 16 -17.63 0.92 4.89
C HIS A 16 -16.13 1.14 4.66
N LEU A 17 -15.42 0.10 4.26
CA LEU A 17 -13.99 0.18 3.92
C LEU A 17 -13.75 1.10 2.70
N GLU A 18 -14.60 1.01 1.66
CA GLU A 18 -14.54 1.90 0.50
C GLU A 18 -14.75 3.38 0.86
N ARG A 19 -15.52 3.65 1.92
CA ARG A 19 -15.69 5.00 2.48
C ARG A 19 -14.58 5.44 3.42
N GLY A 20 -13.54 4.60 3.60
CA GLY A 20 -12.35 4.92 4.39
C GLY A 20 -12.48 4.63 5.89
N VAL A 21 -13.49 3.85 6.30
CA VAL A 21 -13.61 3.38 7.69
C VAL A 21 -12.56 2.30 7.95
N ALA A 22 -11.83 2.38 9.05
CA ALA A 22 -10.84 1.37 9.43
C ALA A 22 -11.52 0.01 9.70
N VAL A 23 -10.85 -1.10 9.33
CA VAL A 23 -11.38 -2.46 9.49
C VAL A 23 -11.83 -2.75 10.92
N GLY A 24 -11.07 -2.29 11.93
CA GLY A 24 -11.41 -2.45 13.35
C GLY A 24 -12.69 -1.70 13.77
N GLN A 25 -13.08 -0.67 13.03
CA GLN A 25 -14.31 0.10 13.30
C GLN A 25 -15.51 -0.44 12.52
N ALA A 26 -15.29 -1.05 11.36
CA ALA A 26 -16.37 -1.64 10.56
C ALA A 26 -17.11 -2.75 11.31
N GLY A 27 -16.39 -3.53 12.12
CA GLY A 27 -16.99 -4.58 12.96
C GLY A 27 -17.91 -4.05 14.07
N SER A 28 -17.60 -2.88 14.64
CA SER A 28 -18.43 -2.27 15.69
C SER A 28 -19.71 -1.60 15.16
N LEU A 29 -19.72 -1.22 13.88
CA LEU A 29 -20.88 -0.63 13.22
C LEU A 29 -21.93 -1.67 12.78
N LEU A 30 -21.57 -2.96 12.79
CA LEU A 30 -22.42 -4.06 12.34
C LEU A 30 -23.06 -4.86 13.47
N ALA A 31 -22.81 -4.50 14.73
CA ALA A 31 -23.40 -5.18 15.88
C ALA A 31 -24.42 -4.28 16.54
N PRO A 32 -25.72 -4.55 16.38
CA PRO A 32 -26.50 -4.71 17.59
C PRO A 32 -27.70 -5.64 17.53
N GLU A 33 -27.66 -6.92 17.51
CA GLU A 33 -28.92 -7.65 17.84
C GLU A 33 -28.80 -9.10 18.38
N GLU A 34 -27.59 -9.66 18.60
CA GLU A 34 -27.49 -11.05 19.10
C GLU A 34 -26.65 -11.22 20.37
N ARG A 35 -26.90 -10.41 21.41
CA ARG A 35 -26.33 -10.66 22.75
C ARG A 35 -27.36 -11.02 23.82
N GLU A 36 -28.56 -11.39 23.44
CA GLU A 36 -29.59 -11.80 24.39
C GLU A 36 -30.06 -13.24 24.22
N THR A 37 -29.17 -14.24 24.26
CA THR A 37 -29.56 -15.61 24.62
C THR A 37 -28.34 -16.50 24.84
N ALA A 38 -27.60 -16.30 25.93
CA ALA A 38 -26.78 -17.35 26.52
C ALA A 38 -26.33 -16.96 27.95
N ALA A 39 -27.31 -16.76 28.81
CA ALA A 39 -27.07 -16.71 30.25
C ALA A 39 -27.87 -17.85 30.89
N ASP A 40 -27.33 -19.06 30.85
CA ASP A 40 -27.58 -20.07 31.85
C ASP A 40 -26.62 -21.28 31.66
N ALA A 41 -25.49 -21.31 32.39
CA ALA A 41 -24.80 -22.55 32.78
C ALA A 41 -23.65 -22.20 33.75
N ALA A 42 -23.87 -22.45 35.03
CA ALA A 42 -23.00 -22.92 36.12
C ALA A 42 -21.57 -22.38 36.37
N PRO A 43 -21.15 -22.17 37.63
CA PRO A 43 -19.90 -21.52 38.03
C PRO A 43 -18.71 -22.51 38.06
N GLY A 44 -17.74 -22.28 37.20
CA GLY A 44 -16.45 -22.97 37.16
C GLY A 44 -15.34 -21.95 36.94
N MET A 45 -14.51 -21.84 37.99
CA MET A 45 -13.19 -21.20 38.12
C MET A 45 -12.63 -20.53 36.84
N ALA A 46 -12.67 -19.20 36.80
CA ALA A 46 -12.11 -18.40 35.71
C ALA A 46 -10.58 -18.44 35.75
N PRO A 47 -9.90 -18.62 34.57
CA PRO A 47 -8.47 -18.39 34.46
C PRO A 47 -8.15 -16.89 34.65
N PRO A 48 -6.92 -16.53 35.06
CA PRO A 48 -6.55 -15.13 35.30
C PRO A 48 -6.75 -14.32 34.02
N ARG A 49 -7.60 -13.29 34.14
CA ARG A 49 -7.94 -12.35 33.08
C ARG A 49 -6.68 -11.62 32.66
N ALA A 50 -6.25 -11.81 31.40
CA ALA A 50 -5.25 -10.95 30.81
C ALA A 50 -5.71 -9.48 30.91
N PRO A 51 -4.81 -8.52 31.11
CA PRO A 51 -5.21 -7.10 31.19
C PRO A 51 -5.94 -6.74 29.90
N GLU A 52 -7.18 -6.25 30.06
CA GLU A 52 -7.94 -5.71 28.94
C GLU A 52 -7.10 -4.62 28.30
N PRO A 53 -6.90 -4.65 26.96
CA PRO A 53 -6.32 -3.50 26.31
C PRO A 53 -7.22 -2.29 26.62
N ALA A 54 -6.62 -1.21 27.12
CA ALA A 54 -7.31 0.02 27.41
C ALA A 54 -8.14 0.38 26.17
N PRO A 55 -9.40 0.88 26.33
CA PRO A 55 -10.22 1.24 25.18
C PRO A 55 -9.43 2.24 24.35
N ALA A 56 -9.11 1.85 23.11
CA ALA A 56 -8.48 2.75 22.16
C ALA A 56 -9.38 3.97 22.09
N SER A 57 -8.87 5.11 22.52
CA SER A 57 -9.55 6.39 22.42
C SER A 57 -9.97 6.55 20.98
N VAL A 58 -11.27 6.59 20.71
CA VAL A 58 -11.82 6.88 19.38
C VAL A 58 -11.30 8.25 18.99
N GLN A 59 -10.23 8.27 18.23
CA GLN A 59 -9.74 9.49 17.62
C GLN A 59 -10.77 9.88 16.57
N THR A 60 -11.63 10.83 16.88
CA THR A 60 -12.66 11.40 16.00
C THR A 60 -12.07 12.33 14.93
N GLY A 61 -10.78 12.19 14.61
CA GLY A 61 -10.04 12.97 13.63
C GLY A 61 -9.45 12.10 12.51
N ASP A 62 -9.03 12.76 11.44
CA ASP A 62 -8.26 12.14 10.35
C ASP A 62 -6.95 11.54 10.91
N PRO A 63 -6.70 10.22 10.81
CA PRO A 63 -5.51 9.59 11.37
C PRO A 63 -4.24 9.83 10.55
N TRP A 64 -4.38 10.20 9.27
CA TRP A 64 -3.28 10.30 8.32
C TRP A 64 -2.18 11.30 8.71
N PRO A 65 -2.50 12.49 9.26
CA PRO A 65 -1.45 13.42 9.71
C PRO A 65 -0.49 12.81 10.73
N GLY A 66 -1.01 12.03 11.69
CA GLY A 66 -0.18 11.35 12.70
C GLY A 66 0.74 10.30 12.08
N TYR A 67 0.23 9.49 11.16
CA TYR A 67 1.02 8.52 10.40
C TYR A 67 2.11 9.21 9.55
N VAL A 68 1.76 10.29 8.85
CA VAL A 68 2.71 11.04 8.00
C VAL A 68 3.84 11.63 8.83
N GLU A 69 3.54 12.28 9.95
CA GLU A 69 4.57 12.86 10.82
C GLU A 69 5.48 11.78 11.43
N GLY A 70 4.91 10.65 11.85
CA GLY A 70 5.68 9.51 12.34
C GLY A 70 6.63 8.93 11.29
N MET A 71 6.15 8.75 10.05
CA MET A 71 6.98 8.28 8.94
C MET A 71 8.11 9.26 8.61
N LEU A 72 7.82 10.56 8.60
CA LEU A 72 8.85 11.59 8.38
C LEU A 72 9.90 11.58 9.47
N ALA A 73 9.49 11.44 10.73
CA ALA A 73 10.43 11.33 11.86
C ALA A 73 11.33 10.09 11.70
N GLY A 74 10.77 8.93 11.39
CA GLY A 74 11.51 7.70 11.13
C GLY A 74 12.48 7.83 9.96
N ALA A 75 12.04 8.42 8.85
CA ALA A 75 12.89 8.65 7.67
C ALA A 75 14.06 9.60 7.98
N ARG A 76 13.81 10.68 8.73
CA ARG A 76 14.85 11.64 9.13
C ARG A 76 15.90 11.04 10.05
N GLN A 77 15.56 10.02 10.82
CA GLN A 77 16.45 9.31 11.73
C GLN A 77 17.04 8.02 11.15
N PHE A 78 16.70 7.66 9.90
CA PHE A 78 17.05 6.39 9.25
C PHE A 78 16.59 5.18 10.06
N ASP A 79 15.45 5.30 10.76
CA ASP A 79 14.89 4.26 11.62
C ASP A 79 13.93 3.36 10.81
N THR A 80 14.47 2.25 10.30
CA THR A 80 13.68 1.24 9.56
C THR A 80 12.60 0.61 10.43
N LEU A 81 12.85 0.40 11.73
CA LEU A 81 11.88 -0.27 12.61
C LEU A 81 10.68 0.62 12.87
N ALA A 82 10.88 1.92 13.08
CA ALA A 82 9.80 2.88 13.21
C ALA A 82 8.96 2.95 11.93
N LEU A 83 9.61 3.04 10.75
CA LEU A 83 8.92 2.99 9.46
C LEU A 83 8.08 1.71 9.29
N ASP A 84 8.66 0.57 9.66
CA ASP A 84 8.02 -0.73 9.53
C ASP A 84 6.77 -0.84 10.41
N THR A 85 6.89 -0.40 11.66
CA THR A 85 5.79 -0.41 12.63
C THR A 85 4.63 0.44 12.14
N ILE A 86 4.89 1.68 11.73
CA ILE A 86 3.86 2.62 11.26
C ILE A 86 3.21 2.12 9.97
N TYR A 87 4.01 1.63 9.02
CA TYR A 87 3.51 1.15 7.74
C TYR A 87 2.62 -0.09 7.90
N ASN A 88 3.04 -1.05 8.73
CA ASN A 88 2.27 -2.25 9.00
C ASN A 88 0.99 -1.95 9.80
N ASP A 89 1.04 -1.01 10.76
CA ASP A 89 -0.13 -0.55 11.49
C ASP A 89 -1.16 0.06 10.52
N ALA A 90 -0.74 0.98 9.66
CA ALA A 90 -1.60 1.56 8.64
C ALA A 90 -2.21 0.49 7.71
N LEU A 91 -1.42 -0.49 7.25
CA LEU A 91 -1.92 -1.59 6.40
C LEU A 91 -2.83 -2.58 7.11
N SER A 92 -2.75 -2.68 8.44
CA SER A 92 -3.67 -3.51 9.23
C SER A 92 -5.08 -2.92 9.29
N LEU A 93 -5.20 -1.60 9.11
CA LEU A 93 -6.44 -0.84 9.24
C LEU A 93 -7.01 -0.38 7.89
N TYR A 94 -6.14 -0.15 6.89
CA TYR A 94 -6.52 0.47 5.63
C TYR A 94 -6.01 -0.31 4.42
N PRO A 95 -6.76 -0.31 3.30
CA PRO A 95 -6.30 -0.88 2.04
C PRO A 95 -5.05 -0.17 1.50
N ILE A 96 -4.24 -0.90 0.71
CA ILE A 96 -2.96 -0.41 0.20
C ILE A 96 -3.06 0.87 -0.66
N ASP A 97 -4.14 1.04 -1.41
CA ASP A 97 -4.40 2.23 -2.20
C ASP A 97 -4.58 3.47 -1.32
N ARG A 98 -5.28 3.33 -0.19
CA ARG A 98 -5.43 4.40 0.82
C ARG A 98 -4.11 4.72 1.50
N VAL A 99 -3.35 3.70 1.91
CA VAL A 99 -2.01 3.88 2.48
C VAL A 99 -1.09 4.56 1.46
N SER A 100 -1.16 4.18 0.19
CA SER A 100 -0.38 4.82 -0.87
C SER A 100 -0.76 6.28 -1.05
N GLN A 101 -2.05 6.60 -1.10
CA GLN A 101 -2.55 7.94 -1.36
C GLN A 101 -2.35 8.90 -0.18
N TYR A 102 -2.64 8.45 1.05
CA TYR A 102 -2.72 9.34 2.21
C TYR A 102 -1.51 9.27 3.14
N LEU A 103 -0.65 8.25 3.00
CA LEU A 103 0.55 8.11 3.80
C LEU A 103 1.82 8.20 2.95
N THR A 104 2.06 7.25 2.04
CA THR A 104 3.38 7.16 1.41
C THR A 104 3.64 8.28 0.41
N ARG A 105 2.64 8.68 -0.36
CA ARG A 105 2.75 9.79 -1.29
C ARG A 105 3.02 11.14 -0.60
N PRO A 106 2.28 11.57 0.44
CA PRO A 106 2.59 12.79 1.16
C PRO A 106 3.98 12.80 1.80
N VAL A 107 4.45 11.65 2.32
CA VAL A 107 5.81 11.55 2.87
C VAL A 107 6.87 11.74 1.79
N LEU A 108 6.71 11.09 0.62
CA LEU A 108 7.63 11.28 -0.52
C LEU A 108 7.65 12.73 -1.01
N GLU A 109 6.47 13.36 -1.14
CA GLU A 109 6.35 14.76 -1.57
C GLU A 109 7.04 15.70 -0.58
N ARG A 110 6.90 15.48 0.73
CA ARG A 110 7.52 16.32 1.76
C ARG A 110 9.03 16.09 1.85
N LEU A 111 9.51 14.84 1.82
CA LEU A 111 10.95 14.56 1.77
C LEU A 111 11.60 15.14 0.51
N GLY A 112 10.93 15.04 -0.65
CA GLY A 112 11.42 15.63 -1.88
C GLY A 112 11.41 17.16 -1.88
N ALA A 113 10.52 17.80 -1.11
CA ALA A 113 10.46 19.25 -0.96
C ALA A 113 11.51 19.80 0.02
N GLU A 114 12.07 18.95 0.89
CA GLU A 114 13.19 19.32 1.80
C GLU A 114 14.52 19.56 1.06
N TRP A 115 14.59 19.27 -0.24
CA TRP A 115 15.70 19.62 -1.13
C TRP A 115 15.72 21.13 -1.40
N PRO A 116 16.86 21.78 -1.43
CA PRO A 116 18.26 21.42 -1.28
C PRO A 116 18.89 21.90 0.05
N ASP A 117 18.12 22.42 1.00
CA ASP A 117 18.64 23.27 2.09
C ASP A 117 18.96 22.51 3.41
N GLN A 118 18.71 21.20 3.45
CA GLN A 118 18.92 20.42 4.68
C GLN A 118 20.02 19.35 4.50
N GLU A 119 20.86 19.22 5.53
CA GLU A 119 21.85 18.15 5.62
C GLU A 119 21.17 16.78 5.48
N ALA A 120 21.74 15.90 4.63
CA ALA A 120 21.28 14.55 4.37
C ALA A 120 19.87 14.42 3.76
N SER A 121 19.26 15.48 3.19
CA SER A 121 17.91 15.41 2.58
C SER A 121 17.82 14.37 1.48
N ILE A 122 18.80 14.31 0.58
CA ILE A 122 18.89 13.31 -0.49
C ILE A 122 18.96 11.90 0.10
N ALA A 123 19.79 11.69 1.11
CA ALA A 123 19.96 10.39 1.74
C ALA A 123 18.66 9.91 2.43
N ARG A 124 17.91 10.83 3.04
CA ARG A 124 16.60 10.52 3.67
C ARG A 124 15.56 10.10 2.65
N GLU A 125 15.46 10.84 1.53
CA GLU A 125 14.55 10.48 0.43
C GLU A 125 14.92 9.13 -0.17
N HIS A 126 16.20 8.87 -0.43
CA HIS A 126 16.68 7.57 -0.92
C HIS A 126 16.41 6.44 0.07
N PHE A 127 16.65 6.66 1.35
CA PHE A 127 16.37 5.68 2.40
C PHE A 127 14.88 5.31 2.43
N PHE A 128 14.01 6.30 2.45
CA PHE A 128 12.56 6.08 2.46
C PHE A 128 12.07 5.44 1.16
N SER A 129 12.56 5.89 0.00
CA SER A 129 12.23 5.29 -1.30
C SER A 129 12.66 3.83 -1.38
N ASN A 130 13.84 3.49 -0.85
CA ASN A 130 14.31 2.10 -0.79
C ASN A 130 13.48 1.24 0.17
N PHE A 131 13.09 1.78 1.33
CA PHE A 131 12.16 1.13 2.25
C PHE A 131 10.85 0.78 1.52
N LEU A 132 10.22 1.74 0.85
CA LEU A 132 8.98 1.52 0.11
C LEU A 132 9.16 0.52 -1.04
N ARG A 133 10.25 0.60 -1.80
CA ARG A 133 10.54 -0.36 -2.88
C ARG A 133 10.56 -1.78 -2.36
N ASN A 134 11.18 -2.03 -1.21
CA ASN A 134 11.22 -3.36 -0.60
C ASN A 134 9.83 -3.83 -0.16
N LYS A 135 9.03 -2.97 0.47
CA LYS A 135 7.66 -3.30 0.92
C LYS A 135 6.71 -3.58 -0.24
N LEU A 136 6.68 -2.68 -1.21
CA LEU A 136 5.83 -2.81 -2.39
C LEU A 136 6.29 -3.96 -3.29
N GLY A 137 7.60 -4.15 -3.45
CA GLY A 137 8.19 -5.22 -4.26
C GLY A 137 7.84 -6.61 -3.73
N ALA A 138 7.94 -6.83 -2.42
CA ALA A 138 7.56 -8.10 -1.79
C ALA A 138 6.07 -8.41 -2.05
N ARG A 139 5.20 -7.42 -1.86
CA ARG A 139 3.76 -7.56 -2.10
C ARG A 139 3.43 -7.78 -3.57
N PHE A 140 4.08 -7.02 -4.47
CA PHE A 140 3.96 -7.19 -5.91
C PHE A 140 4.36 -8.60 -6.34
N HIS A 141 5.52 -9.09 -5.90
CA HIS A 141 6.00 -10.42 -6.25
C HIS A 141 4.97 -11.50 -5.89
N HIS A 142 4.41 -11.43 -4.69
CA HIS A 142 3.39 -12.36 -4.23
C HIS A 142 2.12 -12.32 -5.10
N LEU A 143 1.54 -11.12 -5.33
CA LEU A 143 0.33 -10.97 -6.13
C LEU A 143 0.55 -11.36 -7.60
N ASN A 144 1.67 -10.94 -8.18
CA ASN A 144 2.00 -11.21 -9.58
C ASN A 144 2.19 -12.71 -9.86
N ALA A 145 2.71 -13.46 -8.88
CA ALA A 145 2.84 -14.91 -8.99
C ALA A 145 1.49 -15.64 -9.07
N LEU A 146 0.45 -15.06 -8.46
CA LEU A 146 -0.92 -15.59 -8.47
C LEU A 146 -1.74 -15.15 -9.70
N SER A 147 -1.27 -14.13 -10.41
CA SER A 147 -1.99 -13.53 -11.53
C SER A 147 -1.94 -14.43 -12.78
N GLN A 148 -3.08 -14.67 -13.43
CA GLN A 148 -3.24 -15.53 -14.60
C GLN A 148 -3.69 -14.75 -15.85
N GLY A 149 -3.92 -13.44 -15.72
CA GLY A 149 -4.44 -12.60 -16.79
C GLY A 149 -3.41 -12.24 -17.87
N PRO A 150 -3.79 -11.33 -18.78
CA PRO A 150 -2.92 -10.86 -19.85
C PRO A 150 -1.62 -10.27 -19.32
N ARG A 151 -0.52 -10.49 -20.06
CA ARG A 151 0.78 -9.93 -19.69
C ARG A 151 0.89 -8.47 -20.10
N LEU A 152 1.37 -7.63 -19.17
CA LEU A 152 1.74 -6.25 -19.42
C LEU A 152 3.24 -6.11 -19.17
N VAL A 153 3.95 -5.39 -20.02
CA VAL A 153 5.34 -5.03 -19.79
C VAL A 153 5.37 -3.63 -19.19
N ALA A 154 6.11 -3.46 -18.11
CA ALA A 154 6.17 -2.21 -17.37
C ALA A 154 7.61 -1.74 -17.20
N ALA A 155 7.93 -0.51 -17.63
CA ALA A 155 9.27 0.04 -17.61
C ALA A 155 9.25 1.57 -17.39
N CYS A 156 10.37 2.09 -16.89
CA CYS A 156 10.73 3.48 -17.05
C CYS A 156 11.77 3.57 -18.18
N PRO A 157 11.58 4.44 -19.17
CA PRO A 157 12.52 4.58 -20.30
C PRO A 157 13.85 5.18 -19.86
N SER A 158 14.81 5.22 -20.79
CA SER A 158 16.15 5.78 -20.57
C SER A 158 16.13 7.16 -19.90
N GLY A 159 16.92 7.32 -18.85
CA GLY A 159 17.01 8.55 -18.07
C GLY A 159 15.94 8.72 -17.00
N GLU A 160 14.94 7.83 -16.90
CA GLU A 160 13.96 7.86 -15.83
C GLU A 160 14.30 6.83 -14.74
N TYR A 161 14.75 7.34 -13.58
CA TYR A 161 15.21 6.53 -12.45
C TYR A 161 14.13 6.34 -11.36
N ARG A 162 12.98 7.02 -11.48
CA ARG A 162 11.89 6.99 -10.49
C ARG A 162 10.88 5.90 -10.80
N ASP A 163 11.12 4.71 -10.28
CA ASP A 163 10.30 3.52 -10.54
C ASP A 163 9.23 3.21 -9.48
N LEU A 164 9.16 3.97 -8.38
CA LEU A 164 8.15 3.73 -7.33
C LEU A 164 6.72 3.88 -7.85
N GLY A 165 6.46 4.89 -8.70
CA GLY A 165 5.15 5.06 -9.34
C GLY A 165 4.79 3.89 -10.24
N LEU A 166 5.78 3.38 -10.99
CA LEU A 166 5.62 2.18 -11.80
C LEU A 166 5.28 0.95 -10.95
N LEU A 167 5.98 0.78 -9.83
CA LEU A 167 5.77 -0.35 -8.92
C LEU A 167 4.38 -0.28 -8.24
N GLN A 168 3.91 0.91 -7.86
CA GLN A 168 2.57 1.11 -7.32
C GLN A 168 1.50 0.75 -8.36
N PHE A 169 1.66 1.18 -9.60
CA PHE A 169 0.76 0.79 -10.68
C PHE A 169 0.81 -0.71 -10.93
N ALA A 170 2.00 -1.31 -10.99
CA ALA A 170 2.15 -2.74 -11.19
C ALA A 170 1.44 -3.54 -10.10
N LEU A 171 1.51 -3.08 -8.84
CA LEU A 171 0.80 -3.68 -7.72
C LEU A 171 -0.73 -3.61 -7.91
N ALA A 172 -1.24 -2.45 -8.32
CA ALA A 172 -2.66 -2.27 -8.59
C ALA A 172 -3.14 -3.15 -9.75
N ALA A 173 -2.38 -3.22 -10.85
CA ALA A 173 -2.69 -4.06 -12.01
C ALA A 173 -2.64 -5.57 -11.67
N ALA A 174 -1.66 -6.00 -10.87
CA ALA A 174 -1.59 -7.38 -10.38
C ALA A 174 -2.80 -7.72 -9.48
N GLY A 175 -3.27 -6.77 -8.67
CA GLY A 175 -4.49 -6.89 -7.88
C GLY A 175 -5.77 -7.05 -8.73
N GLN A 176 -5.76 -6.56 -9.97
CA GLN A 176 -6.82 -6.77 -10.97
C GLN A 176 -6.61 -8.03 -11.83
N GLY A 177 -5.65 -8.87 -11.49
CA GLY A 177 -5.36 -10.13 -12.14
C GLY A 177 -4.44 -10.06 -13.36
N TYR A 178 -3.93 -8.88 -13.73
CA TYR A 178 -2.92 -8.76 -14.80
C TYR A 178 -1.58 -9.33 -14.34
N ARG A 179 -0.89 -9.97 -15.27
CA ARG A 179 0.47 -10.47 -15.03
C ARG A 179 1.50 -9.48 -15.56
N LEU A 180 2.36 -8.96 -14.70
CA LEU A 180 3.33 -7.94 -15.06
C LEU A 180 4.72 -8.54 -15.31
N VAL A 181 5.35 -8.08 -16.40
CA VAL A 181 6.79 -8.20 -16.62
C VAL A 181 7.40 -6.85 -16.28
N MET A 182 7.96 -6.75 -15.07
CA MET A 182 8.51 -5.52 -14.53
C MET A 182 9.98 -5.40 -14.95
N LEU A 183 10.31 -4.43 -15.80
CA LEU A 183 11.70 -4.18 -16.22
C LEU A 183 12.40 -3.18 -15.29
N GLY A 184 11.65 -2.28 -14.65
CA GLY A 184 12.21 -1.29 -13.71
C GLY A 184 12.61 0.02 -14.37
N ALA A 185 13.62 0.68 -13.78
CA ALA A 185 14.10 2.01 -14.16
C ALA A 185 15.15 1.96 -15.27
N ASP A 186 15.28 3.07 -16.00
CA ASP A 186 16.37 3.35 -16.95
C ASP A 186 16.56 2.24 -18.00
N VAL A 187 15.48 1.81 -18.63
CA VAL A 187 15.50 0.74 -19.64
C VAL A 187 15.53 1.35 -21.04
N PRO A 188 16.52 0.99 -21.90
CA PRO A 188 16.55 1.46 -23.28
C PRO A 188 15.29 1.07 -24.05
N GLU A 189 14.76 1.96 -24.89
CA GLU A 189 13.49 1.78 -25.60
C GLU A 189 13.52 0.54 -26.51
N ALA A 190 14.67 0.26 -27.15
CA ALA A 190 14.85 -0.93 -27.98
C ALA A 190 14.74 -2.24 -27.17
N GLU A 191 15.22 -2.23 -25.92
CA GLU A 191 15.11 -3.36 -25.02
C GLU A 191 13.68 -3.55 -24.51
N ILE A 192 12.95 -2.45 -24.27
CA ILE A 192 11.52 -2.51 -23.93
C ILE A 192 10.74 -3.16 -25.07
N ALA A 193 10.99 -2.75 -26.33
CA ALA A 193 10.34 -3.32 -27.50
C ALA A 193 10.64 -4.83 -27.65
N SER A 194 11.90 -5.23 -27.45
CA SER A 194 12.32 -6.62 -27.45
C SER A 194 11.63 -7.44 -26.37
N ALA A 195 11.56 -6.91 -25.15
CA ALA A 195 10.91 -7.57 -24.02
C ALA A 195 9.40 -7.75 -24.27
N VAL A 196 8.72 -6.78 -24.88
CA VAL A 196 7.29 -6.91 -25.25
C VAL A 196 7.09 -8.07 -26.22
N HIS A 197 7.94 -8.17 -27.23
CA HIS A 197 7.85 -9.23 -28.22
C HIS A 197 8.10 -10.61 -27.59
N ILE A 198 9.17 -10.75 -26.81
CA ILE A 198 9.54 -12.01 -26.16
C ILE A 198 8.50 -12.44 -25.12
N ALA A 199 8.00 -11.50 -24.32
CA ALA A 199 7.01 -11.78 -23.30
C ALA A 199 5.60 -12.01 -23.85
N VAL A 200 5.37 -11.78 -25.14
CA VAL A 200 4.02 -11.77 -25.75
C VAL A 200 3.10 -10.82 -24.99
N GLY A 201 3.61 -9.61 -24.73
CA GLY A 201 2.90 -8.59 -23.96
C GLY A 201 1.71 -8.01 -24.74
N ARG A 202 0.56 -7.88 -24.07
CA ARG A 202 -0.66 -7.28 -24.66
C ARG A 202 -0.61 -5.77 -24.68
N ALA A 203 0.14 -5.17 -23.77
CA ALA A 203 0.35 -3.73 -23.67
C ALA A 203 1.66 -3.42 -22.96
N VAL A 204 2.12 -2.19 -23.16
CA VAL A 204 3.28 -1.61 -22.46
C VAL A 204 2.81 -0.46 -21.58
N LEU A 205 3.32 -0.41 -20.36
CA LEU A 205 3.22 0.72 -19.48
C LEU A 205 4.57 1.41 -19.38
N LEU A 206 4.63 2.66 -19.80
CA LEU A 206 5.79 3.52 -19.61
C LEU A 206 5.50 4.53 -18.49
N SER A 207 6.32 4.53 -17.45
CA SER A 207 6.28 5.54 -16.40
C SER A 207 7.36 6.57 -16.65
N VAL A 208 6.94 7.82 -16.80
CA VAL A 208 7.85 8.96 -17.01
C VAL A 208 7.47 10.07 -16.03
N SER A 209 8.47 10.76 -15.49
CA SER A 209 8.23 11.97 -14.70
C SER A 209 7.83 13.12 -15.64
N ALA A 210 7.07 14.09 -15.14
CA ALA A 210 6.61 15.26 -15.93
C ALA A 210 7.74 16.13 -16.51
N ARG A 211 9.01 15.78 -16.23
CA ARG A 211 10.22 16.42 -16.76
C ARG A 211 10.85 15.70 -17.95
N ALA A 212 10.30 14.57 -18.38
CA ALA A 212 10.80 13.92 -19.60
C ALA A 212 10.54 14.82 -20.80
N GLU A 213 11.60 15.25 -21.48
CA GLU A 213 11.46 16.03 -22.71
C GLU A 213 10.76 15.19 -23.78
N PRO A 214 9.81 15.75 -24.55
CA PRO A 214 9.05 15.01 -25.57
C PRO A 214 9.90 14.32 -26.63
N GLN A 215 11.16 14.73 -26.79
CA GLN A 215 12.10 14.17 -27.74
C GLN A 215 12.58 12.76 -27.39
N THR A 216 12.45 12.34 -26.12
CA THR A 216 12.85 11.02 -25.65
C THR A 216 11.82 9.93 -26.02
N LEU A 217 10.56 10.33 -26.26
CA LEU A 217 9.46 9.41 -26.58
C LEU A 217 9.24 9.20 -28.10
N ALA A 218 9.96 9.96 -28.96
CA ALA A 218 9.77 9.95 -30.41
C ALA A 218 10.82 9.12 -31.20
N ARG A 219 11.64 8.34 -30.53
CA ARG A 219 12.61 7.41 -31.10
C ARG A 219 12.18 5.99 -30.80
#